data_a68df01932fb3516008335bddeb0461d
#
_entry.id   a68df01932fb3516008335bddeb0461d
#
_cell.length_a   1.000
_cell.length_b   1.000
_cell.length_c   1.000
_cell.angle_alpha   90.00
_cell.angle_beta   90.00
_cell.angle_gamma   90.00
#
_symmetry.space_group_name_H-M   'P 1'
#
loop_
_entity.id
_entity.type
_entity.pdbx_description
1 polymer ?
#
loop_
_entity_poly.entity_id
_entity_poly.type
_entity_poly.pdbx_seq_one_letter_code
_entity_poly.pdbx_strand_id
1 'polypeptide(L)'
;MMHVREVGASHRRAIDPAPSTRETRLRVLIVSENDPLYVIQFFDAFFDRYPRDEFDLCGITVAKAFHEPLWKTARRMWHFYGSADFVRLFVRFAGARLRGDSIEKLATAAGIRCLPTESINSPEYLRQVKALAPDVIVSVAAPEIFRAEILSAARLGCINIHSGRLPRYRGMMPTFWQMLHGERSATLTVHKMASKLDAGDVLATMEFELRDRDSLHRVISETKRAGADLMITVLRQLAEGTETAQPLDMSNAGYFRFPTPTDVKAFRGRGHRLL
;
A
#
# COMPACT_ATOMS: atom_id res chain seq x y z
N MET A 1 -9.27 62.70 -57.44
CA MET A 1 -10.11 63.02 -56.29
C MET A 1 -10.81 61.73 -55.82
N MET A 2 -10.30 61.08 -54.82
CA MET A 2 -11.02 59.96 -54.17
C MET A 2 -10.81 60.04 -52.68
N HIS A 3 -11.91 60.22 -51.96
CA HIS A 3 -11.97 60.26 -50.51
C HIS A 3 -11.74 58.86 -49.92
N VAL A 4 -10.77 58.72 -49.00
CA VAL A 4 -10.62 57.53 -48.14
C VAL A 4 -11.20 57.92 -46.78
N ARG A 5 -12.24 57.18 -46.33
CA ARG A 5 -12.82 57.25 -44.99
C ARG A 5 -12.00 56.36 -44.07
N GLU A 6 -11.49 56.92 -43.00
CA GLU A 6 -10.95 56.14 -41.86
C GLU A 6 -12.11 55.46 -41.11
N VAL A 7 -12.00 54.18 -40.87
CA VAL A 7 -12.92 53.40 -40.06
C VAL A 7 -12.21 53.04 -38.70
N GLY A 8 -12.97 53.32 -37.68
CA GLY A 8 -12.56 53.43 -36.27
C GLY A 8 -11.80 52.27 -35.67
N ALA A 9 -10.98 52.62 -34.69
CA ALA A 9 -10.22 51.76 -33.80
C ALA A 9 -11.15 50.88 -32.96
N SER A 10 -11.09 49.56 -33.19
CA SER A 10 -11.72 48.56 -32.35
C SER A 10 -10.91 48.40 -31.05
N HIS A 11 -11.53 48.71 -29.92
CA HIS A 11 -11.00 48.40 -28.59
C HIS A 11 -10.86 46.88 -28.43
N ARG A 12 -9.64 46.36 -28.54
CA ARG A 12 -9.32 45.01 -28.03
C ARG A 12 -9.41 45.07 -26.52
N ARG A 13 -10.47 44.43 -25.95
CA ARG A 13 -10.50 44.06 -24.54
C ARG A 13 -9.30 43.16 -24.30
N ALA A 14 -8.44 43.57 -23.38
CA ALA A 14 -7.44 42.69 -22.81
C ALA A 14 -8.18 41.47 -22.18
N ILE A 15 -7.90 40.29 -22.69
CA ILE A 15 -8.34 39.05 -22.06
C ILE A 15 -7.43 38.92 -20.85
N ASP A 16 -7.98 39.10 -19.64
CA ASP A 16 -7.29 38.78 -18.42
C ASP A 16 -6.82 37.31 -18.52
N PRO A 17 -5.56 37.00 -18.19
CA PRO A 17 -5.11 35.60 -18.14
C PRO A 17 -5.98 34.89 -17.13
N ALA A 18 -6.57 33.77 -17.56
CA ALA A 18 -7.30 32.88 -16.68
C ALA A 18 -6.46 32.62 -15.44
N PRO A 19 -7.05 32.53 -14.22
CA PRO A 19 -6.30 32.26 -13.02
C PRO A 19 -5.55 30.97 -13.25
N SER A 20 -4.23 31.00 -13.03
CA SER A 20 -3.39 29.82 -13.09
C SER A 20 -4.02 28.78 -12.18
N THR A 21 -4.56 27.72 -12.75
CA THR A 21 -4.95 26.52 -11.99
C THR A 21 -3.67 26.05 -11.31
N ARG A 22 -3.51 26.39 -10.03
CA ARG A 22 -2.59 25.63 -9.17
C ARG A 22 -3.07 24.20 -9.29
N GLU A 23 -2.33 23.40 -10.02
CA GLU A 23 -2.49 21.95 -9.97
C GLU A 23 -2.36 21.57 -8.48
N THR A 24 -3.49 21.34 -7.85
CA THR A 24 -3.50 20.95 -6.44
C THR A 24 -2.99 19.53 -6.40
N ARG A 25 -1.77 19.36 -5.86
CA ARG A 25 -1.14 18.04 -5.67
C ARG A 25 -2.13 17.09 -5.00
N LEU A 26 -2.15 15.85 -5.45
CA LEU A 26 -2.97 14.79 -4.85
C LEU A 26 -2.61 14.62 -3.38
N ARG A 27 -3.59 14.80 -2.49
CA ARG A 27 -3.41 14.67 -1.03
C ARG A 27 -3.58 13.21 -0.60
N VAL A 28 -2.50 12.62 -0.12
CA VAL A 28 -2.43 11.21 0.22
C VAL A 28 -2.22 11.02 1.73
N LEU A 29 -3.10 10.27 2.37
CA LEU A 29 -2.92 9.76 3.72
C LEU A 29 -2.56 8.27 3.64
N ILE A 30 -1.49 7.86 4.33
CA ILE A 30 -1.08 6.46 4.36
C ILE A 30 -1.43 5.83 5.71
N VAL A 31 -1.93 4.59 5.69
CA VAL A 31 -2.20 3.77 6.88
C VAL A 31 -1.44 2.45 6.77
N SER A 32 -0.66 2.12 7.80
CA SER A 32 0.21 0.94 7.81
C SER A 32 0.36 0.34 9.21
N GLU A 33 1.02 -0.80 9.31
CA GLU A 33 1.54 -1.37 10.55
C GLU A 33 3.06 -1.21 10.66
N ASN A 34 3.60 -1.23 11.87
CA ASN A 34 5.04 -1.13 12.09
C ASN A 34 5.72 -2.50 12.00
N ASP A 35 6.05 -2.93 10.79
CA ASP A 35 6.86 -4.11 10.53
C ASP A 35 8.27 -3.69 10.07
N PRO A 36 9.30 -3.86 10.93
CA PRO A 36 10.67 -3.43 10.63
C PRO A 36 11.43 -4.39 9.70
N LEU A 37 10.80 -5.48 9.24
CA LEU A 37 11.46 -6.47 8.38
C LEU A 37 10.98 -6.42 6.94
N TYR A 38 9.66 -6.33 6.71
CA TYR A 38 9.07 -6.44 5.38
C TYR A 38 8.36 -5.17 4.94
N VAL A 39 7.42 -4.67 5.74
CA VAL A 39 6.64 -3.48 5.35
C VAL A 39 7.55 -2.25 5.22
N ILE A 40 8.58 -2.15 6.05
CA ILE A 40 9.58 -1.08 5.97
C ILE A 40 10.27 -1.01 4.59
N GLN A 41 10.42 -2.15 3.88
CA GLN A 41 11.04 -2.20 2.55
C GLN A 41 10.21 -1.45 1.49
N PHE A 42 8.87 -1.46 1.66
CA PHE A 42 7.98 -0.65 0.83
C PHE A 42 8.22 0.84 1.08
N PHE A 43 8.25 1.25 2.35
CA PHE A 43 8.39 2.66 2.72
C PHE A 43 9.76 3.24 2.40
N ASP A 44 10.81 2.46 2.58
CA ASP A 44 12.17 2.84 2.17
C ASP A 44 12.20 3.20 0.67
N ALA A 45 11.68 2.29 -0.17
CA ALA A 45 11.60 2.52 -1.61
C ALA A 45 10.61 3.64 -1.99
N PHE A 46 9.47 3.74 -1.29
CA PHE A 46 8.43 4.72 -1.60
C PHE A 46 8.89 6.14 -1.28
N PHE A 47 9.46 6.37 -0.09
CA PHE A 47 9.92 7.71 0.30
C PHE A 47 11.14 8.19 -0.48
N ASP A 48 11.95 7.26 -1.01
CA ASP A 48 13.06 7.57 -1.90
C ASP A 48 12.61 8.04 -3.29
N ARG A 49 11.48 7.51 -3.78
CA ARG A 49 11.08 7.62 -5.20
C ARG A 49 9.84 8.46 -5.45
N TYR A 50 8.96 8.68 -4.44
CA TYR A 50 7.72 9.40 -4.71
C TYR A 50 7.98 10.86 -5.12
N PRO A 51 7.30 11.37 -6.18
CA PRO A 51 7.50 12.72 -6.65
C PRO A 51 6.80 13.73 -5.70
N ARG A 52 7.60 14.49 -4.99
CA ARG A 52 7.14 15.46 -3.99
C ARG A 52 6.40 16.67 -4.57
N ASP A 53 6.58 16.92 -5.85
CA ASP A 53 5.89 17.93 -6.63
C ASP A 53 4.50 17.48 -7.11
N GLU A 54 4.28 16.18 -7.31
CA GLU A 54 2.99 15.63 -7.73
C GLU A 54 2.07 15.31 -6.56
N PHE A 55 2.61 14.83 -5.42
CA PHE A 55 1.83 14.36 -4.26
C PHE A 55 2.11 15.17 -3.00
N ASP A 56 1.04 15.44 -2.24
CA ASP A 56 1.08 15.93 -0.87
C ASP A 56 0.79 14.77 0.10
N LEU A 57 1.85 14.19 0.68
CA LEU A 57 1.68 13.20 1.74
C LEU A 57 1.25 13.92 3.02
N CYS A 58 -0.06 14.14 3.17
CA CYS A 58 -0.62 14.92 4.26
C CYS A 58 -0.49 14.24 5.65
N GLY A 59 -0.12 12.96 5.68
CA GLY A 59 0.19 12.24 6.91
C GLY A 59 0.39 10.74 6.69
N ILE A 60 0.92 10.09 7.72
CA ILE A 60 1.01 8.65 7.83
C ILE A 60 0.54 8.20 9.21
N THR A 61 -0.26 7.14 9.26
CA THR A 61 -0.61 6.42 10.47
C THR A 61 0.09 5.08 10.48
N VAL A 62 0.90 4.87 11.52
CA VAL A 62 1.54 3.58 11.76
C VAL A 62 0.84 2.97 12.97
N ALA A 63 -0.17 2.13 12.69
CA ALA A 63 -0.97 1.50 13.73
C ALA A 63 -0.18 0.37 14.41
N LYS A 64 -0.47 0.15 15.68
CA LYS A 64 0.12 -0.99 16.41
C LYS A 64 -0.42 -2.28 15.77
N ALA A 65 0.51 -3.19 15.43
CA ALA A 65 0.13 -4.52 14.98
C ALA A 65 -0.79 -5.18 16.02
N PHE A 66 -1.75 -5.91 15.54
CA PHE A 66 -2.82 -6.62 16.28
C PHE A 66 -2.65 -6.66 17.81
N HIS A 67 -3.74 -6.43 18.56
CA HIS A 67 -3.85 -6.57 20.02
C HIS A 67 -3.63 -8.04 20.52
N GLU A 68 -2.81 -8.81 19.79
CA GLU A 68 -2.47 -10.17 20.19
C GLU A 68 -1.27 -10.14 21.14
N PRO A 69 -1.33 -10.86 22.28
CA PRO A 69 -0.19 -10.96 23.18
C PRO A 69 1.06 -11.48 22.45
N LEU A 70 2.21 -10.86 22.69
CA LEU A 70 3.49 -11.17 22.02
C LEU A 70 3.85 -12.68 22.07
N TRP A 71 3.51 -13.38 23.14
CA TRP A 71 3.77 -14.81 23.25
C TRP A 71 2.98 -15.64 22.24
N LYS A 72 1.75 -15.25 21.90
CA LYS A 72 0.95 -15.92 20.85
C LYS A 72 1.56 -15.70 19.48
N THR A 73 1.98 -14.47 19.18
CA THR A 73 2.69 -14.16 17.94
C THR A 73 4.00 -14.93 17.85
N ALA A 74 4.81 -14.94 18.92
CA ALA A 74 6.07 -15.68 18.97
C ALA A 74 5.85 -17.19 18.76
N ARG A 75 4.83 -17.78 19.42
CA ARG A 75 4.47 -19.19 19.24
C ARG A 75 4.04 -19.49 17.80
N ARG A 76 3.21 -18.64 17.19
CA ARG A 76 2.79 -18.78 15.79
C ARG A 76 3.98 -18.72 14.84
N MET A 77 4.89 -17.76 15.04
CA MET A 77 6.12 -17.63 14.25
C MET A 77 7.05 -18.82 14.43
N TRP A 78 7.19 -19.31 15.65
CA TRP A 78 7.96 -20.55 15.94
C TRP A 78 7.43 -21.75 15.13
N HIS A 79 6.11 -21.97 15.16
CA HIS A 79 5.49 -23.07 14.40
C HIS A 79 5.61 -22.89 12.89
N PHE A 80 5.59 -21.64 12.41
CA PHE A 80 5.73 -21.33 11.00
C PHE A 80 7.17 -21.49 10.50
N TYR A 81 8.12 -20.86 11.16
CA TYR A 81 9.52 -20.87 10.72
C TYR A 81 10.30 -22.11 11.13
N GLY A 82 9.93 -22.75 12.24
CA GLY A 82 10.74 -23.76 12.90
C GLY A 82 11.91 -23.14 13.67
N SER A 83 12.62 -23.92 14.50
CA SER A 83 13.60 -23.40 15.44
C SER A 83 14.74 -22.60 14.80
N ALA A 84 15.37 -23.12 13.76
CA ALA A 84 16.54 -22.47 13.14
C ALA A 84 16.18 -21.15 12.45
N ASP A 85 15.14 -21.15 11.63
CA ASP A 85 14.72 -19.94 10.90
C ASP A 85 14.06 -18.93 11.84
N PHE A 86 13.37 -19.37 12.89
CA PHE A 86 12.84 -18.48 13.92
C PHE A 86 13.96 -17.72 14.64
N VAL A 87 15.03 -18.41 15.05
CA VAL A 87 16.19 -17.75 15.70
C VAL A 87 16.84 -16.74 14.74
N ARG A 88 17.04 -17.10 13.48
CA ARG A 88 17.58 -16.18 12.47
C ARG A 88 16.69 -14.96 12.28
N LEU A 89 15.38 -15.16 12.19
CA LEU A 89 14.41 -14.06 12.06
C LEU A 89 14.42 -13.18 13.31
N PHE A 90 14.47 -13.79 14.50
CA PHE A 90 14.54 -13.07 15.77
C PHE A 90 15.79 -12.19 15.87
N VAL A 91 16.95 -12.71 15.48
CA VAL A 91 18.20 -11.93 15.44
C VAL A 91 18.09 -10.74 14.48
N ARG A 92 17.50 -10.95 13.29
CA ARG A 92 17.23 -9.85 12.33
C ARG A 92 16.28 -8.81 12.91
N PHE A 93 15.19 -9.26 13.54
CA PHE A 93 14.22 -8.38 14.18
C PHE A 93 14.85 -7.58 15.33
N ALA A 94 15.61 -8.24 16.22
CA ALA A 94 16.32 -7.57 17.31
C ALA A 94 17.34 -6.57 16.76
N GLY A 95 18.10 -6.92 15.73
CA GLY A 95 19.03 -6.02 15.07
C GLY A 95 18.34 -4.79 14.47
N ALA A 96 17.22 -4.97 13.78
CA ALA A 96 16.43 -3.85 13.26
C ALA A 96 15.92 -2.94 14.38
N ARG A 97 15.43 -3.51 15.49
CA ARG A 97 15.00 -2.76 16.68
C ARG A 97 16.16 -1.98 17.33
N LEU A 98 17.34 -2.59 17.45
CA LEU A 98 18.52 -1.92 18.02
C LEU A 98 19.00 -0.76 17.14
N ARG A 99 18.94 -0.88 15.82
CA ARG A 99 19.18 0.24 14.90
C ARG A 99 18.08 1.29 14.95
N GLY A 100 16.94 0.93 15.54
CA GLY A 100 15.75 1.76 15.62
C GLY A 100 15.05 1.91 14.27
N ASP A 101 15.13 0.89 13.43
CA ASP A 101 14.43 0.86 12.15
C ASP A 101 12.91 0.89 12.41
N SER A 102 12.23 1.94 11.94
CA SER A 102 10.79 2.07 12.02
C SER A 102 10.25 2.94 10.89
N ILE A 103 9.03 2.64 10.47
CA ILE A 103 8.34 3.39 9.42
C ILE A 103 8.10 4.84 9.86
N GLU A 104 7.82 5.07 11.15
CA GLU A 104 7.64 6.41 11.72
C GLU A 104 8.91 7.26 11.59
N LYS A 105 10.09 6.65 11.83
CA LYS A 105 11.38 7.36 11.65
C LYS A 105 11.64 7.70 10.20
N LEU A 106 11.37 6.77 9.27
CA LEU A 106 11.48 7.03 7.83
C LEU A 106 10.55 8.16 7.40
N ALA A 107 9.30 8.13 7.85
CA ALA A 107 8.32 9.18 7.57
C ALA A 107 8.75 10.54 8.13
N THR A 108 9.21 10.57 9.38
CA THR A 108 9.72 11.80 10.02
C THR A 108 10.94 12.36 9.28
N ALA A 109 11.88 11.50 8.88
CA ALA A 109 13.05 11.90 8.10
C ALA A 109 12.65 12.43 6.70
N ALA A 110 11.56 11.93 6.13
CA ALA A 110 10.97 12.44 4.89
C ALA A 110 10.14 13.72 5.07
N GLY A 111 9.99 14.22 6.32
CA GLY A 111 9.19 15.41 6.65
C GLY A 111 7.68 15.15 6.69
N ILE A 112 7.24 13.88 6.80
CA ILE A 112 5.85 13.49 6.79
C ILE A 112 5.32 13.41 8.23
N ARG A 113 4.16 14.01 8.46
CA ARG A 113 3.49 14.01 9.76
C ARG A 113 2.98 12.62 10.14
N CYS A 114 3.38 12.10 11.31
CA CYS A 114 2.80 10.90 11.88
C CYS A 114 1.53 11.22 12.67
N LEU A 115 0.47 10.43 12.46
CA LEU A 115 -0.82 10.54 13.12
C LEU A 115 -0.97 9.36 14.08
N PRO A 116 -0.79 9.57 15.39
CA PRO A 116 -0.97 8.49 16.35
C PRO A 116 -2.44 8.12 16.50
N THR A 117 -2.73 6.84 16.61
CA THR A 117 -4.07 6.33 16.93
C THR A 117 -3.98 4.98 17.63
N GLU A 118 -4.96 4.70 18.49
CA GLU A 118 -5.19 3.36 19.04
C GLU A 118 -6.04 2.50 18.10
N SER A 119 -6.91 3.13 17.28
CA SER A 119 -7.70 2.47 16.25
C SER A 119 -8.03 3.44 15.12
N ILE A 120 -7.82 2.98 13.88
CA ILE A 120 -8.16 3.74 12.67
C ILE A 120 -9.68 3.96 12.50
N ASN A 121 -10.48 3.19 13.21
CA ASN A 121 -11.93 3.29 13.18
C ASN A 121 -12.50 4.14 14.33
N SER A 122 -11.64 4.75 15.16
CA SER A 122 -12.09 5.58 16.27
C SER A 122 -12.69 6.91 15.77
N PRO A 123 -13.71 7.46 16.47
CA PRO A 123 -14.27 8.76 16.11
C PRO A 123 -13.23 9.89 16.16
N GLU A 124 -12.24 9.78 17.04
CA GLU A 124 -11.16 10.76 17.15
C GLU A 124 -10.25 10.73 15.92
N TYR A 125 -9.81 9.54 15.49
CA TYR A 125 -9.02 9.39 14.29
C TYR A 125 -9.78 9.87 13.05
N LEU A 126 -11.06 9.54 12.93
CA LEU A 126 -11.90 9.99 11.83
C LEU A 126 -12.01 11.54 11.78
N ARG A 127 -12.07 12.23 12.95
CA ARG A 127 -12.01 13.70 12.98
C ARG A 127 -10.66 14.23 12.45
N GLN A 128 -9.55 13.60 12.84
CA GLN A 128 -8.22 13.97 12.32
C GLN A 128 -8.13 13.80 10.82
N VAL A 129 -8.59 12.67 10.29
CA VAL A 129 -8.61 12.39 8.84
C VAL A 129 -9.45 13.42 8.09
N LYS A 130 -10.66 13.71 8.57
CA LYS A 130 -11.53 14.74 7.97
C LYS A 130 -10.90 16.14 7.97
N ALA A 131 -10.21 16.51 9.05
CA ALA A 131 -9.49 17.78 9.13
C ALA A 131 -8.31 17.87 8.15
N LEU A 132 -7.66 16.75 7.86
CA LEU A 132 -6.60 16.67 6.84
C LEU A 132 -7.16 16.73 5.42
N ALA A 133 -8.43 16.37 5.22
CA ALA A 133 -9.09 16.30 3.91
C ALA A 133 -8.22 15.61 2.83
N PRO A 134 -7.83 14.33 3.02
CA PRO A 134 -7.09 13.61 1.99
C PRO A 134 -7.97 13.34 0.77
N ASP A 135 -7.36 13.35 -0.42
CA ASP A 135 -8.04 12.90 -1.63
C ASP A 135 -8.16 11.38 -1.67
N VAL A 136 -7.13 10.68 -1.21
CA VAL A 136 -7.09 9.21 -1.16
C VAL A 136 -6.42 8.73 0.12
N ILE A 137 -6.92 7.61 0.67
CA ILE A 137 -6.27 6.89 1.77
C ILE A 137 -5.64 5.61 1.21
N VAL A 138 -4.34 5.45 1.43
CA VAL A 138 -3.56 4.29 0.99
C VAL A 138 -3.34 3.35 2.15
N SER A 139 -3.80 2.12 2.04
CA SER A 139 -3.51 1.03 2.98
C SER A 139 -2.30 0.21 2.51
N VAL A 140 -1.31 0.06 3.38
CA VAL A 140 -0.15 -0.81 3.17
C VAL A 140 -0.01 -1.71 4.39
N ALA A 141 -0.54 -2.93 4.31
CA ALA A 141 -0.55 -3.88 5.43
C ALA A 141 -1.19 -3.29 6.72
N ALA A 142 -2.27 -2.52 6.60
CA ALA A 142 -2.97 -1.99 7.76
C ALA A 142 -3.51 -3.14 8.62
N PRO A 143 -3.36 -3.08 9.97
CA PRO A 143 -3.69 -4.20 10.84
C PRO A 143 -5.19 -4.31 11.19
N GLU A 144 -5.99 -3.32 10.82
CA GLU A 144 -7.43 -3.28 11.10
C GLU A 144 -8.25 -3.24 9.80
N ILE A 145 -9.45 -3.83 9.85
CA ILE A 145 -10.43 -3.70 8.78
C ILE A 145 -11.02 -2.28 8.81
N PHE A 146 -11.01 -1.60 7.68
CA PHE A 146 -11.59 -0.27 7.53
C PHE A 146 -13.12 -0.37 7.53
N ARG A 147 -13.77 0.35 8.45
CA ARG A 147 -15.24 0.46 8.51
C ARG A 147 -15.75 1.51 7.52
N ALA A 148 -17.08 1.53 7.33
CA ALA A 148 -17.72 2.39 6.34
C ALA A 148 -17.33 3.88 6.48
N GLU A 149 -17.18 4.37 7.70
CA GLU A 149 -16.86 5.78 7.99
C GLU A 149 -15.48 6.16 7.47
N ILE A 150 -14.46 5.29 7.65
CA ILE A 150 -13.11 5.57 7.15
C ILE A 150 -13.01 5.28 5.65
N LEU A 151 -13.73 4.27 5.13
CA LEU A 151 -13.78 3.97 3.70
C LEU A 151 -14.32 5.15 2.88
N SER A 152 -15.21 5.96 3.46
CA SER A 152 -15.82 7.13 2.82
C SER A 152 -15.18 8.47 3.22
N ALA A 153 -14.08 8.45 3.98
CA ALA A 153 -13.50 9.68 4.53
C ALA A 153 -12.66 10.50 3.53
N ALA A 154 -12.27 9.88 2.41
CA ALA A 154 -11.50 10.54 1.35
C ALA A 154 -12.31 10.62 0.06
N ARG A 155 -12.10 11.66 -0.75
CA ARG A 155 -12.85 11.94 -1.99
C ARG A 155 -12.75 10.80 -3.01
N LEU A 156 -11.57 10.23 -3.19
CA LEU A 156 -11.32 9.08 -4.08
C LEU A 156 -11.42 7.73 -3.34
N GLY A 157 -11.83 7.76 -2.06
CA GLY A 157 -11.95 6.57 -1.22
C GLY A 157 -10.61 6.03 -0.71
N CYS A 158 -10.61 4.73 -0.44
CA CYS A 158 -9.44 4.02 0.06
C CYS A 158 -8.94 3.01 -0.97
N ILE A 159 -7.63 2.89 -1.12
CA ILE A 159 -6.97 1.88 -1.94
C ILE A 159 -6.01 1.04 -1.09
N ASN A 160 -5.81 -0.22 -1.46
CA ASN A 160 -4.89 -1.12 -0.77
C ASN A 160 -3.94 -1.80 -1.74
N ILE A 161 -2.69 -1.99 -1.32
CA ILE A 161 -1.76 -2.86 -2.03
C ILE A 161 -1.73 -4.23 -1.37
N HIS A 162 -2.22 -5.23 -2.09
CA HIS A 162 -2.30 -6.62 -1.67
C HIS A 162 -1.21 -7.45 -2.34
N SER A 163 -0.49 -8.29 -1.57
CA SER A 163 0.62 -9.11 -2.09
C SER A 163 0.14 -10.43 -2.70
N GLY A 164 -0.98 -10.40 -3.41
CA GLY A 164 -1.61 -11.57 -4.04
C GLY A 164 -2.40 -11.22 -5.28
N ARG A 165 -2.56 -12.18 -6.19
CA ARG A 165 -3.45 -12.09 -7.34
C ARG A 165 -4.90 -12.17 -6.86
N LEU A 166 -5.64 -11.05 -6.95
CA LEU A 166 -7.05 -11.02 -6.64
C LEU A 166 -7.90 -11.51 -7.83
N PRO A 167 -9.04 -12.16 -7.54
CA PRO A 167 -9.61 -12.55 -6.26
C PRO A 167 -9.11 -13.90 -5.71
N ARG A 168 -8.18 -14.55 -6.39
CA ARG A 168 -7.76 -15.92 -6.09
C ARG A 168 -7.03 -16.04 -4.76
N TYR A 169 -6.20 -15.06 -4.38
CA TYR A 169 -5.35 -15.10 -3.19
C TYR A 169 -5.69 -13.99 -2.20
N ARG A 170 -6.95 -13.98 -1.70
CA ARG A 170 -7.40 -13.05 -0.66
C ARG A 170 -6.97 -13.53 0.73
N GLY A 171 -6.85 -12.62 1.69
CA GLY A 171 -6.55 -12.92 3.08
C GLY A 171 -5.06 -12.86 3.43
N MET A 172 -4.59 -13.79 4.28
CA MET A 172 -3.27 -13.72 4.91
C MET A 172 -2.18 -14.42 4.11
N MET A 173 -0.95 -13.87 4.13
CA MET A 173 0.24 -14.47 3.53
C MET A 173 0.10 -14.87 2.04
N PRO A 174 -0.50 -14.03 1.20
CA PRO A 174 -0.82 -14.42 -0.18
C PRO A 174 0.41 -14.81 -1.01
N THR A 175 1.57 -14.21 -0.78
CA THR A 175 2.84 -14.60 -1.43
C THR A 175 3.21 -16.05 -1.12
N PHE A 176 3.03 -16.50 0.14
CA PHE A 176 3.27 -17.89 0.52
C PHE A 176 2.37 -18.85 -0.27
N TRP A 177 1.07 -18.52 -0.38
CA TRP A 177 0.09 -19.36 -1.06
C TRP A 177 0.33 -19.41 -2.56
N GLN A 178 0.69 -18.30 -3.20
CA GLN A 178 1.08 -18.28 -4.62
C GLN A 178 2.27 -19.22 -4.87
N MET A 179 3.33 -19.13 -4.05
CA MET A 179 4.49 -20.01 -4.15
C MET A 179 4.12 -21.48 -3.87
N LEU A 180 3.34 -21.75 -2.82
CA LEU A 180 2.90 -23.11 -2.48
C LEU A 180 2.07 -23.73 -3.60
N HIS A 181 1.24 -22.98 -4.28
CA HIS A 181 0.42 -23.48 -5.39
C HIS A 181 1.18 -23.59 -6.72
N GLY A 182 2.46 -23.21 -6.75
CA GLY A 182 3.31 -23.34 -7.93
C GLY A 182 3.01 -22.33 -9.02
N GLU A 183 2.54 -21.12 -8.63
CA GLU A 183 2.44 -20.01 -9.57
C GLU A 183 3.84 -19.67 -10.13
N ARG A 184 3.90 -19.21 -11.37
CA ARG A 184 5.16 -18.80 -12.01
C ARG A 184 5.61 -17.42 -11.57
N SER A 185 4.67 -16.61 -11.07
CA SER A 185 4.91 -15.25 -10.58
C SER A 185 4.17 -15.00 -9.26
N ALA A 186 4.75 -14.20 -8.38
CA ALA A 186 4.06 -13.55 -7.30
C ALA A 186 3.42 -12.27 -7.83
N THR A 187 2.11 -12.14 -7.68
CA THR A 187 1.37 -10.96 -8.15
C THR A 187 1.12 -10.00 -7.00
N LEU A 188 1.34 -8.71 -7.26
CA LEU A 188 0.84 -7.61 -6.44
C LEU A 188 -0.43 -7.05 -7.09
N THR A 189 -1.40 -6.66 -6.29
CA THR A 189 -2.64 -6.02 -6.76
C THR A 189 -2.89 -4.74 -5.98
N VAL A 190 -3.02 -3.60 -6.66
CA VAL A 190 -3.60 -2.39 -6.07
C VAL A 190 -5.07 -2.36 -6.42
N HIS A 191 -5.93 -2.21 -5.42
CA HIS A 191 -7.38 -2.26 -5.59
C HIS A 191 -8.09 -1.23 -4.71
N LYS A 192 -9.29 -0.81 -5.11
CA LYS A 192 -10.17 -0.02 -4.25
C LYS A 192 -10.60 -0.86 -3.05
N MET A 193 -10.66 -0.25 -1.88
CA MET A 193 -11.16 -0.96 -0.70
C MET A 193 -12.68 -0.92 -0.66
N ALA A 194 -13.29 -2.01 -0.23
CA ALA A 194 -14.72 -2.16 -0.06
C ALA A 194 -15.02 -2.75 1.32
N SER A 195 -16.29 -2.81 1.70
CA SER A 195 -16.72 -3.40 2.98
C SER A 195 -16.34 -4.88 3.12
N LYS A 196 -16.26 -5.60 2.00
CA LYS A 196 -15.76 -6.97 1.96
C LYS A 196 -14.26 -6.97 1.71
N LEU A 197 -13.52 -7.70 2.55
CA LEU A 197 -12.05 -7.76 2.50
C LEU A 197 -11.55 -8.24 1.13
N ASP A 198 -10.56 -7.52 0.57
CA ASP A 198 -9.89 -7.80 -0.72
C ASP A 198 -10.88 -8.09 -1.87
N ALA A 199 -11.96 -7.30 -1.98
CA ALA A 199 -13.04 -7.54 -2.94
C ALA A 199 -13.45 -6.31 -3.77
N GLY A 200 -12.72 -5.22 -3.68
CA GLY A 200 -12.95 -4.03 -4.49
C GLY A 200 -12.26 -4.09 -5.85
N ASP A 201 -12.66 -3.20 -6.75
CA ASP A 201 -12.16 -3.14 -8.13
C ASP A 201 -10.65 -2.98 -8.21
N VAL A 202 -10.03 -3.70 -9.13
CA VAL A 202 -8.58 -3.69 -9.36
C VAL A 202 -8.21 -2.44 -10.16
N LEU A 203 -7.22 -1.70 -9.67
CA LEU A 203 -6.63 -0.52 -10.33
C LEU A 203 -5.38 -0.88 -11.13
N ALA A 204 -4.53 -1.73 -10.57
CA ALA A 204 -3.32 -2.18 -11.24
C ALA A 204 -2.82 -3.51 -10.66
N THR A 205 -2.06 -4.24 -11.47
CA THR A 205 -1.35 -5.46 -11.05
C THR A 205 0.10 -5.41 -11.52
N MET A 206 0.98 -6.07 -10.75
CA MET A 206 2.37 -6.29 -11.14
C MET A 206 2.74 -7.74 -10.86
N GLU A 207 3.39 -8.37 -11.80
CA GLU A 207 3.91 -9.73 -11.65
C GLU A 207 5.40 -9.72 -11.36
N PHE A 208 5.82 -10.50 -10.38
CA PHE A 208 7.20 -10.71 -9.99
C PHE A 208 7.56 -12.18 -10.25
N GLU A 209 8.45 -12.42 -11.20
CA GLU A 209 8.84 -13.78 -11.59
C GLU A 209 9.49 -14.55 -10.44
N LEU A 210 8.98 -15.74 -10.18
CA LEU A 210 9.52 -16.65 -9.17
C LEU A 210 10.62 -17.52 -9.79
N ARG A 211 11.75 -17.62 -9.11
CA ARG A 211 12.87 -18.47 -9.49
C ARG A 211 12.83 -19.78 -8.73
N ASP A 212 13.43 -20.81 -9.29
CA ASP A 212 13.61 -22.08 -8.59
C ASP A 212 14.33 -21.85 -7.25
N ARG A 213 13.81 -22.49 -6.19
CA ARG A 213 14.32 -22.40 -4.82
C ARG A 213 14.29 -21.00 -4.18
N ASP A 214 13.49 -20.08 -4.69
CA ASP A 214 13.31 -18.80 -4.02
C ASP A 214 12.90 -18.97 -2.56
N SER A 215 13.42 -18.10 -1.70
CA SER A 215 12.94 -18.03 -0.34
C SER A 215 11.73 -17.06 -0.25
N LEU A 216 10.79 -17.40 0.63
CA LEU A 216 9.66 -16.54 0.92
C LEU A 216 10.12 -15.13 1.35
N HIS A 217 11.17 -15.08 2.19
CA HIS A 217 11.78 -13.83 2.64
C HIS A 217 12.24 -12.94 1.48
N ARG A 218 12.97 -13.52 0.51
CA ARG A 218 13.42 -12.78 -0.68
C ARG A 218 12.24 -12.24 -1.47
N VAL A 219 11.27 -13.11 -1.79
CA VAL A 219 10.11 -12.73 -2.61
C VAL A 219 9.30 -11.62 -1.92
N ILE A 220 9.01 -11.73 -0.61
CA ILE A 220 8.29 -10.68 0.12
C ILE A 220 9.09 -9.37 0.10
N SER A 221 10.40 -9.41 0.38
CA SER A 221 11.22 -8.19 0.44
C SER A 221 11.27 -7.46 -0.91
N GLU A 222 11.49 -8.19 -2.00
CA GLU A 222 11.59 -7.61 -3.34
C GLU A 222 10.23 -7.14 -3.87
N THR A 223 9.16 -7.90 -3.63
CA THR A 223 7.80 -7.49 -4.01
C THR A 223 7.32 -6.27 -3.21
N LYS A 224 7.71 -6.13 -1.94
CA LYS A 224 7.43 -4.91 -1.17
C LYS A 224 8.10 -3.69 -1.78
N ARG A 225 9.37 -3.78 -2.19
CA ARG A 225 10.09 -2.68 -2.87
C ARG A 225 9.47 -2.34 -4.22
N ALA A 226 9.17 -3.36 -5.04
CA ALA A 226 8.52 -3.17 -6.33
C ALA A 226 7.09 -2.58 -6.18
N GLY A 227 6.40 -2.94 -5.11
CA GLY A 227 5.07 -2.41 -4.79
C GLY A 227 5.04 -0.90 -4.57
N ALA A 228 6.16 -0.29 -4.19
CA ALA A 228 6.28 1.17 -4.10
C ALA A 228 6.12 1.83 -5.48
N ASP A 229 6.76 1.30 -6.51
CA ASP A 229 6.66 1.82 -7.87
C ASP A 229 5.26 1.64 -8.44
N LEU A 230 4.64 0.47 -8.18
CA LEU A 230 3.25 0.22 -8.57
C LEU A 230 2.28 1.21 -7.91
N MET A 231 2.46 1.49 -6.61
CA MET A 231 1.64 2.46 -5.88
C MET A 231 1.82 3.87 -6.42
N ILE A 232 3.05 4.31 -6.71
CA ILE A 232 3.33 5.62 -7.30
C ILE A 232 2.62 5.74 -8.67
N THR A 233 2.67 4.70 -9.49
CA THR A 233 1.97 4.67 -10.79
C THR A 233 0.46 4.85 -10.62
N VAL A 234 -0.17 4.15 -9.68
CA VAL A 234 -1.60 4.28 -9.41
C VAL A 234 -1.96 5.66 -8.87
N LEU A 235 -1.14 6.22 -7.98
CA LEU A 235 -1.36 7.57 -7.45
C LEU A 235 -1.28 8.64 -8.55
N ARG A 236 -0.39 8.49 -9.55
CA ARG A 236 -0.36 9.36 -10.73
C ARG A 236 -1.64 9.28 -11.54
N GLN A 237 -2.09 8.06 -11.84
CA GLN A 237 -3.36 7.85 -12.55
C GLN A 237 -4.55 8.48 -11.82
N LEU A 238 -4.59 8.36 -10.48
CA LEU A 238 -5.62 9.01 -9.67
C LEU A 238 -5.52 10.54 -9.68
N ALA A 239 -4.31 11.10 -9.70
CA ALA A 239 -4.10 12.54 -9.78
C ALA A 239 -4.54 13.11 -11.13
N GLU A 240 -4.30 12.37 -12.20
CA GLU A 240 -4.67 12.73 -13.58
C GLU A 240 -6.12 12.39 -13.93
N GLY A 241 -6.83 11.59 -13.10
CA GLY A 241 -8.17 11.08 -13.41
C GLY A 241 -8.17 10.08 -14.58
N THR A 242 -7.06 9.40 -14.80
CA THR A 242 -6.86 8.42 -15.89
C THR A 242 -6.93 6.96 -15.40
N GLU A 243 -7.18 6.77 -14.10
CA GLU A 243 -7.27 5.42 -13.54
C GLU A 243 -8.37 4.60 -14.19
N THR A 244 -8.08 3.33 -14.45
CA THR A 244 -9.06 2.35 -14.90
C THR A 244 -9.33 1.34 -13.80
N ALA A 245 -10.59 1.22 -13.38
CA ALA A 245 -10.99 0.25 -12.37
C ALA A 245 -11.64 -0.95 -13.06
N GLN A 246 -11.10 -2.14 -12.83
CA GLN A 246 -11.64 -3.38 -13.37
C GLN A 246 -12.43 -4.09 -12.27
N PRO A 247 -13.73 -4.34 -12.46
CA PRO A 247 -14.53 -5.11 -11.53
C PRO A 247 -13.91 -6.48 -11.26
N LEU A 248 -13.91 -6.87 -9.99
CA LEU A 248 -13.33 -8.14 -9.57
C LEU A 248 -14.33 -9.27 -9.76
N ASP A 249 -14.04 -10.20 -10.69
CA ASP A 249 -14.84 -11.42 -10.85
C ASP A 249 -14.60 -12.38 -9.68
N MET A 250 -15.58 -12.48 -8.78
CA MET A 250 -15.52 -13.28 -7.57
C MET A 250 -15.82 -14.77 -7.78
N SER A 251 -16.07 -15.24 -8.99
CA SER A 251 -16.40 -16.65 -9.29
C SER A 251 -15.29 -17.62 -8.89
N ASN A 252 -14.02 -17.19 -9.02
CA ASN A 252 -12.84 -17.97 -8.66
C ASN A 252 -12.14 -17.43 -7.40
N ALA A 253 -12.88 -16.81 -6.48
CA ALA A 253 -12.31 -16.20 -5.29
C ALA A 253 -11.81 -17.26 -4.29
N GLY A 254 -10.53 -17.16 -3.94
CA GLY A 254 -9.93 -17.91 -2.82
C GLY A 254 -9.81 -17.02 -1.58
N TYR A 255 -9.86 -17.64 -0.39
CA TYR A 255 -9.58 -16.96 0.87
C TYR A 255 -8.66 -17.81 1.73
N PHE A 256 -7.51 -17.27 2.07
CA PHE A 256 -6.47 -17.99 2.80
C PHE A 256 -6.24 -17.39 4.18
N ARG A 257 -6.08 -18.29 5.15
CA ARG A 257 -5.68 -17.96 6.52
C ARG A 257 -4.16 -17.99 6.65
N PHE A 258 -3.67 -17.69 7.83
CA PHE A 258 -2.25 -17.87 8.13
C PHE A 258 -1.85 -19.35 7.95
N PRO A 259 -0.72 -19.66 7.27
CA PRO A 259 -0.32 -21.04 6.96
C PRO A 259 -0.13 -21.90 8.19
N THR A 260 -0.55 -23.16 8.12
CA THR A 260 -0.36 -24.16 9.15
C THR A 260 1.03 -24.83 9.03
N PRO A 261 1.50 -25.56 10.06
CA PRO A 261 2.73 -26.35 9.95
C PRO A 261 2.70 -27.38 8.81
N THR A 262 1.53 -27.91 8.48
CA THR A 262 1.35 -28.83 7.33
C THR A 262 1.59 -28.13 6.01
N ASP A 263 1.08 -26.88 5.86
CA ASP A 263 1.31 -26.08 4.67
C ASP A 263 2.79 -25.74 4.51
N VAL A 264 3.47 -25.41 5.62
CA VAL A 264 4.91 -25.15 5.64
C VAL A 264 5.71 -26.40 5.23
N LYS A 265 5.31 -27.59 5.69
CA LYS A 265 5.93 -28.85 5.27
C LYS A 265 5.77 -29.07 3.75
N ALA A 266 4.58 -28.83 3.22
CA ALA A 266 4.31 -28.90 1.78
C ALA A 266 5.13 -27.87 0.99
N PHE A 267 5.23 -26.64 1.48
CA PHE A 267 6.03 -25.56 0.89
C PHE A 267 7.51 -25.95 0.76
N ARG A 268 8.10 -26.47 1.84
CA ARG A 268 9.48 -26.99 1.84
C ARG A 268 9.64 -28.21 0.93
N GLY A 269 8.63 -29.09 0.89
CA GLY A 269 8.61 -30.25 -0.01
C GLY A 269 8.65 -29.89 -1.49
N ARG A 270 8.22 -28.69 -1.86
CA ARG A 270 8.38 -28.11 -3.22
C ARG A 270 9.74 -27.47 -3.47
N GLY A 271 10.67 -27.55 -2.52
CA GLY A 271 12.02 -26.97 -2.65
C GLY A 271 12.13 -25.51 -2.21
N HIS A 272 11.06 -24.88 -1.77
CA HIS A 272 11.10 -23.50 -1.30
C HIS A 272 11.66 -23.39 0.13
N ARG A 273 12.24 -22.24 0.46
CA ARG A 273 12.74 -21.91 1.79
C ARG A 273 11.95 -20.74 2.36
N LEU A 274 11.86 -20.65 3.70
CA LEU A 274 11.21 -19.51 4.35
C LEU A 274 12.14 -18.30 4.44
N LEU A 275 13.44 -18.52 4.71
CA LEU A 275 14.48 -17.49 4.80
C LEU A 275 15.62 -17.73 3.81
#